data_6ea795e7e82d0f33bebbb8882c4ee865
#
_entry.id   6ea795e7e82d0f33bebbb8882c4ee865
#
_cell.length_a   1.000
_cell.length_b   1.000
_cell.length_c   1.000
_cell.angle_alpha   90.00
_cell.angle_beta   90.00
_cell.angle_gamma   90.00
#
_symmetry.space_group_name_H-M   'P 1'
#
loop_
_entity.id
_entity.type
_entity.pdbx_description
1 polymer ?
#
loop_
_entity_poly.entity_id
_entity_poly.type
_entity_poly.pdbx_seq_one_letter_code
_entity_poly.pdbx_strand_id
1 'polypeptide(L)'
;ENIDYKARFKELEVLCDKYRRMNGKFEYDCAIAVSGGKDSHFQVHIMKEKLGMNPILFSVEDNFTMTEAGKKNLKNLSETFGCHIISLKPDIKTQKKVMLKTFEKYGKPTWFIDRLIYSYPFAMALKFNTPLLVYG
;
A
#
# COMPACT_ATOMS: atom_id res chain seq x y z
N GLU A 1 11.21 -26.09 -2.99
CA GLU A 1 10.02 -26.21 -2.13
C GLU A 1 8.77 -26.17 -3.01
N ASN A 2 7.95 -27.22 -2.89
CA ASN A 2 6.69 -27.28 -3.64
C ASN A 2 5.64 -26.52 -2.82
N ILE A 3 5.35 -25.28 -3.20
CA ILE A 3 4.35 -24.44 -2.52
C ILE A 3 2.96 -24.83 -3.04
N ASP A 4 2.08 -25.27 -2.16
CA ASP A 4 0.67 -25.47 -2.49
C ASP A 4 -0.09 -24.13 -2.46
N TYR A 5 -0.14 -23.47 -3.61
CA TYR A 5 -0.82 -22.18 -3.76
C TYR A 5 -2.33 -22.25 -3.46
N LYS A 6 -2.97 -23.40 -3.66
CA LYS A 6 -4.41 -23.56 -3.34
C LYS A 6 -4.63 -23.55 -1.83
N ALA A 7 -3.80 -24.29 -1.10
CA ALA A 7 -3.85 -24.29 0.36
C ALA A 7 -3.56 -22.89 0.92
N ARG A 8 -2.53 -22.19 0.39
CA ARG A 8 -2.20 -20.83 0.81
C ARG A 8 -3.32 -19.81 0.51
N PHE A 9 -3.97 -19.92 -0.62
CA PHE A 9 -5.11 -19.06 -0.95
C PHE A 9 -6.27 -19.30 0.02
N LYS A 10 -6.55 -20.55 0.38
CA LYS A 10 -7.59 -20.88 1.36
C LYS A 10 -7.27 -20.33 2.77
N GLU A 11 -6.01 -20.36 3.18
CA GLU A 11 -5.59 -19.71 4.43
C GLU A 11 -5.86 -18.19 4.40
N LEU A 12 -5.59 -17.54 3.27
CA LEU A 12 -5.89 -16.11 3.06
C LEU A 12 -7.40 -15.85 3.13
N GLU A 13 -8.23 -16.69 2.51
CA GLU A 13 -9.70 -16.58 2.59
C GLU A 13 -10.17 -16.63 4.05
N VAL A 14 -9.71 -17.62 4.81
CA VAL A 14 -10.06 -17.78 6.23
C VAL A 14 -9.62 -16.57 7.05
N LEU A 15 -8.44 -16.01 6.75
CA LEU A 15 -7.96 -14.80 7.41
C LEU A 15 -8.87 -13.60 7.08
N CYS A 16 -9.20 -13.40 5.80
CA CYS A 16 -10.05 -12.30 5.37
C CYS A 16 -11.48 -12.40 5.93
N ASP A 17 -12.03 -13.62 6.05
CA ASP A 17 -13.36 -13.84 6.62
C ASP A 17 -13.49 -13.34 8.06
N LYS A 18 -12.40 -13.36 8.83
CA LYS A 18 -12.38 -12.81 10.20
C LYS A 18 -12.59 -11.31 10.25
N TYR A 19 -12.18 -10.60 9.20
CA TYR A 19 -12.15 -9.13 9.17
C TYR A 19 -13.15 -8.53 8.18
N ARG A 20 -13.71 -9.34 7.30
CA ARG A 20 -14.69 -8.86 6.32
C ARG A 20 -15.93 -8.35 7.03
N ARG A 21 -16.18 -7.04 6.90
CA ARG A 21 -17.36 -6.35 7.46
C ARG A 21 -17.64 -6.69 8.93
N MET A 22 -16.59 -6.74 9.74
CA MET A 22 -16.72 -7.04 11.16
C MET A 22 -17.72 -6.11 11.87
N ASN A 23 -19.01 -6.47 11.82
CA ASN A 23 -20.10 -5.88 12.59
C ASN A 23 -20.22 -4.33 12.46
N GLY A 24 -19.83 -3.75 11.34
CA GLY A 24 -19.79 -2.29 11.18
C GLY A 24 -18.79 -1.57 12.10
N LYS A 25 -17.90 -2.31 12.76
CA LYS A 25 -16.93 -1.75 13.69
C LYS A 25 -15.82 -0.95 12.99
N PHE A 26 -15.52 -1.31 11.75
CA PHE A 26 -14.48 -0.66 10.94
C PHE A 26 -15.09 -0.14 9.63
N GLU A 27 -14.67 1.03 9.21
CA GLU A 27 -15.07 1.59 7.92
C GLU A 27 -14.44 0.79 6.76
N TYR A 28 -13.19 0.35 6.94
CA TYR A 28 -12.44 -0.46 5.97
C TYR A 28 -12.02 -1.78 6.58
N ASP A 29 -12.13 -2.86 5.80
CA ASP A 29 -11.77 -4.21 6.24
C ASP A 29 -10.25 -4.40 6.26
N CYS A 30 -9.55 -3.72 5.35
CA CYS A 30 -8.09 -3.77 5.25
C CYS A 30 -7.51 -2.49 4.64
N ALA A 31 -6.23 -2.29 4.88
CA ALA A 31 -5.40 -1.31 4.19
C ALA A 31 -4.46 -2.01 3.23
N ILE A 32 -4.19 -1.42 2.06
CA ILE A 32 -3.24 -1.95 1.09
C ILE A 32 -2.22 -0.87 0.77
N ALA A 33 -0.94 -1.16 0.96
CA ALA A 33 0.16 -0.30 0.54
C ALA A 33 0.37 -0.46 -0.97
N VAL A 34 0.25 0.65 -1.73
CA VAL A 34 0.26 0.61 -3.19
C VAL A 34 1.28 1.58 -3.78
N SER A 35 1.93 1.16 -4.85
CA SER A 35 2.86 1.98 -5.64
C SER A 35 2.36 2.32 -7.05
N GLY A 36 1.24 1.75 -7.46
CA GLY A 36 0.72 1.83 -8.83
C GLY A 36 1.35 0.83 -9.80
N GLY A 37 2.22 -0.06 -9.33
CA GLY A 37 2.79 -1.16 -10.11
C GLY A 37 1.80 -2.30 -10.35
N LYS A 38 2.19 -3.28 -11.16
CA LYS A 38 1.37 -4.47 -11.47
C LYS A 38 0.97 -5.26 -10.22
N ASP A 39 1.88 -5.36 -9.25
CA ASP A 39 1.64 -6.12 -8.02
C ASP A 39 0.59 -5.44 -7.14
N SER A 40 0.59 -4.09 -7.09
CA SER A 40 -0.47 -3.32 -6.44
C SER A 40 -1.85 -3.57 -7.06
N HIS A 41 -1.94 -3.62 -8.39
CA HIS A 41 -3.19 -3.94 -9.08
C HIS A 41 -3.66 -5.36 -8.77
N PHE A 42 -2.73 -6.32 -8.78
CA PHE A 42 -3.04 -7.70 -8.43
C PHE A 42 -3.54 -7.84 -6.99
N GLN A 43 -2.88 -7.19 -6.04
CA GLN A 43 -3.29 -7.22 -4.63
C GLN A 43 -4.69 -6.64 -4.42
N VAL A 44 -4.97 -5.46 -5.01
CA VAL A 44 -6.30 -4.84 -4.90
C VAL A 44 -7.36 -5.72 -5.57
N HIS A 45 -7.07 -6.29 -6.75
CA HIS A 45 -7.96 -7.24 -7.41
C HIS A 45 -8.27 -8.45 -6.51
N ILE A 46 -7.26 -9.08 -5.94
CA ILE A 46 -7.47 -10.23 -5.05
C ILE A 46 -8.29 -9.83 -3.82
N MET A 47 -7.89 -8.78 -3.12
CA MET A 47 -8.56 -8.40 -1.88
C MET A 47 -9.99 -7.94 -2.12
N LYS A 48 -10.24 -7.11 -3.13
CA LYS A 48 -11.56 -6.53 -3.39
C LYS A 48 -12.45 -7.45 -4.22
N GLU A 49 -11.97 -7.90 -5.38
CA GLU A 49 -12.81 -8.61 -6.36
C GLU A 49 -12.95 -10.10 -6.01
N LYS A 50 -11.88 -10.74 -5.52
CA LYS A 50 -11.93 -12.18 -5.20
C LYS A 50 -12.39 -12.45 -3.78
N LEU A 51 -11.88 -11.67 -2.81
CA LEU A 51 -12.14 -11.89 -1.40
C LEU A 51 -13.24 -10.98 -0.84
N GLY A 52 -13.79 -10.04 -1.63
CA GLY A 52 -14.92 -9.19 -1.24
C GLY A 52 -14.63 -8.26 -0.05
N MET A 53 -13.36 -7.88 0.14
CA MET A 53 -12.95 -6.93 1.17
C MET A 53 -13.25 -5.50 0.75
N ASN A 54 -13.37 -4.59 1.73
CA ASN A 54 -13.46 -3.14 1.50
C ASN A 54 -12.13 -2.47 1.85
N PRO A 55 -11.17 -2.35 0.90
CA PRO A 55 -9.85 -1.80 1.18
C PRO A 55 -9.81 -0.28 1.11
N ILE A 56 -8.94 0.33 1.95
CA ILE A 56 -8.38 1.66 1.75
C ILE A 56 -6.94 1.53 1.26
N LEU A 57 -6.54 2.37 0.30
CA LEU A 57 -5.22 2.32 -0.30
C LEU A 57 -4.33 3.43 0.26
N PHE A 58 -3.09 3.12 0.60
CA PHE A 58 -2.10 4.09 1.03
C PHE A 58 -0.89 4.07 0.10
N SER A 59 -0.47 5.25 -0.35
CA SER A 59 0.67 5.42 -1.25
C SER A 59 1.64 6.48 -0.76
N VAL A 60 2.90 6.35 -1.15
CA VAL A 60 3.92 7.39 -1.01
C VAL A 60 4.36 7.83 -2.40
N GLU A 61 4.24 9.12 -2.68
CA GLU A 61 4.65 9.71 -3.95
C GLU A 61 6.04 10.31 -3.82
N ASP A 62 7.04 9.64 -4.41
CA ASP A 62 8.41 10.17 -4.46
C ASP A 62 8.51 11.30 -5.50
N ASN A 63 9.12 12.42 -5.11
CA ASN A 63 9.28 13.59 -5.98
C ASN A 63 10.27 13.36 -7.14
N PHE A 64 11.13 12.33 -7.07
CA PHE A 64 12.24 12.16 -8.01
C PHE A 64 12.13 10.92 -8.89
N THR A 65 11.51 9.86 -8.42
CA THR A 65 11.46 8.57 -9.13
C THR A 65 10.08 8.25 -9.70
N MET A 66 9.03 8.95 -9.26
CA MET A 66 7.68 8.69 -9.75
C MET A 66 7.51 9.22 -11.18
N THR A 67 7.32 8.31 -12.13
CA THR A 67 7.07 8.64 -13.54
C THR A 67 5.61 9.07 -13.76
N GLU A 68 5.33 9.73 -14.88
CA GLU A 68 3.95 10.08 -15.28
C GLU A 68 3.09 8.81 -15.48
N ALA A 69 3.68 7.75 -16.03
CA ALA A 69 3.01 6.45 -16.13
C ALA A 69 2.65 5.89 -14.74
N GLY A 70 3.57 6.00 -13.77
CA GLY A 70 3.31 5.59 -12.38
C GLY A 70 2.16 6.36 -11.73
N LYS A 71 2.10 7.67 -11.91
CA LYS A 71 0.99 8.50 -11.44
C LYS A 71 -0.34 8.11 -12.07
N LYS A 72 -0.34 7.91 -13.40
CA LYS A 72 -1.53 7.46 -14.13
C LYS A 72 -1.99 6.09 -13.65
N ASN A 73 -1.08 5.16 -13.43
CA ASN A 73 -1.39 3.84 -12.93
C ASN A 73 -1.99 3.88 -11.52
N LEU A 74 -1.45 4.74 -10.64
CA LEU A 74 -1.98 4.91 -9.29
C LEU A 74 -3.41 5.49 -9.31
N LYS A 75 -3.67 6.46 -10.18
CA LYS A 75 -5.01 7.01 -10.41
C LYS A 75 -5.95 5.93 -10.95
N ASN A 76 -5.53 5.19 -11.99
CA ASN A 76 -6.32 4.12 -12.58
C ASN A 76 -6.65 3.03 -11.56
N LEU A 77 -5.73 2.71 -10.64
CA LEU A 77 -5.96 1.72 -9.60
C LEU A 77 -7.16 2.10 -8.72
N SER A 78 -7.22 3.36 -8.26
CA SER A 78 -8.35 3.86 -7.48
C SER A 78 -9.66 3.88 -8.29
N GLU A 79 -9.61 4.37 -9.52
CA GLU A 79 -10.80 4.49 -10.38
C GLU A 79 -11.34 3.13 -10.81
N THR A 80 -10.46 2.20 -11.22
CA THR A 80 -10.86 0.88 -11.70
C THR A 80 -11.54 0.04 -10.63
N PHE A 81 -10.99 0.07 -9.41
CA PHE A 81 -11.53 -0.71 -8.30
C PHE A 81 -12.49 0.06 -7.41
N GLY A 82 -12.70 1.36 -7.64
CA GLY A 82 -13.56 2.19 -6.79
C GLY A 82 -13.08 2.20 -5.33
N CYS A 83 -11.77 2.31 -5.10
CA CYS A 83 -11.18 2.33 -3.77
C CYS A 83 -10.75 3.75 -3.40
N HIS A 84 -10.94 4.13 -2.14
CA HIS A 84 -10.33 5.35 -1.62
C HIS A 84 -8.81 5.20 -1.55
N ILE A 85 -8.08 6.24 -1.97
CA ILE A 85 -6.63 6.30 -1.88
C ILE A 85 -6.20 7.57 -1.16
N ILE A 86 -5.23 7.43 -0.26
CA ILE A 86 -4.58 8.54 0.42
C ILE A 86 -3.08 8.45 0.15
N SER A 87 -2.56 9.47 -0.52
CA SER A 87 -1.13 9.56 -0.84
C SER A 87 -0.42 10.57 0.04
N LEU A 88 0.78 10.21 0.48
CA LEU A 88 1.73 11.14 1.08
C LEU A 88 2.77 11.55 0.05
N LYS A 89 2.85 12.84 -0.22
CA LYS A 89 3.94 13.43 -1.01
C LYS A 89 4.81 14.27 -0.09
N PRO A 90 6.07 13.89 0.14
CA PRO A 90 6.99 14.69 0.95
C PRO A 90 7.25 16.07 0.34
N ASP A 91 7.48 17.08 1.19
CA ASP A 91 8.01 18.36 0.71
C ASP A 91 9.34 18.16 -0.02
N ILE A 92 9.45 18.74 -1.22
CA ILE A 92 10.61 18.52 -2.10
C ILE A 92 11.91 19.03 -1.52
N LYS A 93 11.89 20.16 -0.77
CA LYS A 93 13.09 20.74 -0.14
C LYS A 93 13.58 19.83 0.98
N THR A 94 12.65 19.35 1.80
CA THR A 94 12.94 18.41 2.88
C THR A 94 13.47 17.10 2.32
N GLN A 95 12.85 16.55 1.29
CA GLN A 95 13.31 15.31 0.67
C GLN A 95 14.73 15.45 0.11
N LYS A 96 15.04 16.52 -0.63
CA LYS A 96 16.39 16.79 -1.14
C LYS A 96 17.43 16.86 -0.02
N LYS A 97 17.13 17.58 1.06
CA LYS A 97 18.02 17.72 2.21
C LYS A 97 18.31 16.38 2.88
N VAL A 98 17.27 15.57 3.08
CA VAL A 98 17.42 14.25 3.70
C VAL A 98 18.18 13.30 2.78
N MET A 99 17.88 13.29 1.48
CA MET A 99 18.60 12.48 0.48
C MET A 99 20.09 12.80 0.49
N LEU A 100 20.47 14.08 0.49
CA LEU A 100 21.88 14.47 0.57
C LEU A 100 22.54 13.94 1.86
N LYS A 101 21.91 14.17 3.00
CA LYS A 101 22.43 13.71 4.29
C LYS A 101 22.55 12.19 4.42
N THR A 102 21.58 11.46 3.90
CA THR A 102 21.62 9.99 3.91
C THR A 102 22.62 9.43 2.89
N PHE A 103 22.84 10.14 1.78
CA PHE A 103 23.90 9.81 0.85
C PHE A 103 25.29 10.02 1.47
N GLU A 104 25.54 11.19 2.09
CA GLU A 104 26.79 11.49 2.80
C GLU A 104 27.09 10.46 3.89
N LYS A 105 26.09 10.07 4.67
CA LYS A 105 26.25 9.20 5.84
C LYS A 105 26.27 7.71 5.55
N TYR A 106 25.44 7.27 4.59
CA TYR A 106 25.16 5.85 4.34
C TYR A 106 25.44 5.41 2.90
N GLY A 107 25.82 6.33 2.01
CA GLY A 107 25.94 6.04 0.57
C GLY A 107 24.60 5.73 -0.12
N LYS A 108 23.45 5.99 0.54
CA LYS A 108 22.14 5.60 0.05
C LYS A 108 21.16 6.79 0.04
N PRO A 109 20.95 7.46 -1.10
CA PRO A 109 20.07 8.62 -1.21
C PRO A 109 18.59 8.24 -1.01
N THR A 110 18.17 7.02 -1.39
CA THR A 110 16.78 6.56 -1.31
C THR A 110 16.35 6.15 0.10
N TRP A 111 17.27 6.14 1.08
CA TRP A 111 17.01 5.63 2.43
C TRP A 111 15.72 6.18 3.05
N PHE A 112 15.47 7.47 2.87
CA PHE A 112 14.27 8.14 3.42
C PHE A 112 12.98 7.58 2.81
N ILE A 113 12.90 7.51 1.48
CA ILE A 113 11.73 7.00 0.78
C ILE A 113 11.53 5.50 1.06
N ASP A 114 12.61 4.72 1.08
CA ASP A 114 12.54 3.29 1.40
C ASP A 114 11.95 3.04 2.80
N ARG A 115 12.21 3.92 3.76
CA ARG A 115 11.59 3.83 5.11
C ARG A 115 10.14 4.29 5.09
N LEU A 116 9.86 5.35 4.36
CA LEU A 116 8.54 5.97 4.33
C LEU A 116 7.48 5.06 3.68
N ILE A 117 7.83 4.32 2.62
CA ILE A 117 6.91 3.38 1.96
C ILE A 117 6.42 2.25 2.87
N TYR A 118 7.18 1.92 3.92
CA TYR A 118 6.74 0.94 4.93
C TYR A 118 6.07 1.60 6.13
N SER A 119 6.64 2.68 6.65
CA SER A 119 6.15 3.30 7.89
C SER A 119 4.85 4.06 7.71
N TYR A 120 4.65 4.73 6.58
CA TYR A 120 3.46 5.52 6.33
C TYR A 120 2.18 4.69 6.23
N PRO A 121 2.10 3.61 5.41
CA PRO A 121 0.90 2.79 5.36
C PRO A 121 0.57 2.15 6.71
N PHE A 122 1.58 1.75 7.46
CA PHE A 122 1.39 1.21 8.81
C PHE A 122 0.80 2.23 9.78
N ALA A 123 1.35 3.45 9.82
CA ALA A 123 0.83 4.53 10.66
C ALA A 123 -0.61 4.91 10.28
N MET A 124 -0.92 4.92 8.98
CA MET A 124 -2.25 5.24 8.49
C MET A 124 -3.25 4.11 8.78
N ALA A 125 -2.85 2.85 8.64
CA ALA A 125 -3.67 1.70 9.01
C ALA A 125 -4.12 1.78 10.47
N LEU A 126 -3.21 2.17 11.38
CA LEU A 126 -3.53 2.40 12.79
C LEU A 126 -4.52 3.57 12.97
N LYS A 127 -4.31 4.69 12.27
CA LYS A 127 -5.20 5.87 12.36
C LYS A 127 -6.62 5.58 11.85
N PHE A 128 -6.75 4.76 10.82
CA PHE A 128 -8.03 4.34 10.26
C PHE A 128 -8.63 3.11 10.96
N ASN A 129 -7.97 2.61 12.01
CA ASN A 129 -8.38 1.40 12.72
C ASN A 129 -8.61 0.21 11.79
N THR A 130 -7.83 0.09 10.70
CA THR A 130 -7.94 -1.04 9.80
C THR A 130 -7.30 -2.27 10.43
N PRO A 131 -8.03 -3.39 10.54
CA PRO A 131 -7.55 -4.56 11.28
C PRO A 131 -6.51 -5.39 10.51
N LEU A 132 -6.38 -5.17 9.21
CA LEU A 132 -5.49 -5.93 8.34
C LEU A 132 -4.72 -4.97 7.42
N LEU A 133 -3.40 -5.17 7.32
CA LEU A 133 -2.52 -4.40 6.42
C LEU A 133 -1.84 -5.35 5.43
N VAL A 134 -1.98 -5.03 4.14
CA VAL A 134 -1.41 -5.81 3.04
C VAL A 134 -0.26 -5.04 2.41
N TYR A 135 0.86 -5.72 2.25
CA TYR A 135 2.03 -5.28 1.50
C TYR A 135 2.35 -6.23 0.36
N GLY A 136 3.07 -5.74 -0.68
CA GLY A 136 3.61 -6.52 -1.77
C GLY A 136 4.97 -6.03 -2.22
#